data_4a1c75ca874913cb5e91def838f18e6d
#
_entry.id   4a1c75ca874913cb5e91def838f18e6d
#
_cell.length_a   1.000
_cell.length_b   1.000
_cell.length_c   1.000
_cell.angle_alpha   90.00
_cell.angle_beta   90.00
_cell.angle_gamma   90.00
#
_symmetry.space_group_name_H-M   'P 1'
#
loop_
_entity.id
_entity.type
_entity.pdbx_description
1 polymer ?
#
loop_
_entity_poly.entity_id
_entity_poly.type
_entity_poly.pdbx_seq_one_letter_code
_entity_poly.pdbx_strand_id
1 'polypeptide(L)'
;MAMQQAVIREVQTWIDNNIDKPLRIDDVATRAGYSKWHLQRLFHEITTISLGVYIRNKKLESAAYDLWATDESIITISTKYGFDSQQTFTRIFSKKYNMPPGAWRRQHQPG
;
A
#
# COMPACT_ATOMS: atom_id res chain seq x y z
N MET A 1 15.54 16.01 11.39
CA MET A 1 16.81 15.47 11.91
C MET A 1 17.19 14.22 11.15
N ALA A 2 18.48 14.05 10.88
CA ALA A 2 18.94 12.94 10.02
C ALA A 2 18.58 11.56 10.56
N MET A 3 18.64 11.36 11.88
CA MET A 3 18.30 10.07 12.49
C MET A 3 16.84 9.73 12.31
N GLN A 4 15.95 10.70 12.50
CA GLN A 4 14.50 10.48 12.32
C GLN A 4 14.16 10.19 10.85
N GLN A 5 14.81 10.90 9.93
CA GLN A 5 14.63 10.65 8.52
C GLN A 5 15.12 9.25 8.13
N ALA A 6 16.22 8.79 8.73
CA ALA A 6 16.73 7.44 8.49
C ALA A 6 15.73 6.38 8.98
N VAL A 7 15.13 6.59 10.16
CA VAL A 7 14.12 5.68 10.69
C VAL A 7 12.92 5.60 9.76
N ILE A 8 12.44 6.74 9.27
CA ILE A 8 11.29 6.75 8.37
C ILE A 8 11.63 6.05 7.05
N ARG A 9 12.82 6.22 6.51
CA ARG A 9 13.26 5.51 5.31
C ARG A 9 13.28 3.99 5.53
N GLU A 10 13.77 3.54 6.69
CA GLU A 10 13.76 2.12 7.02
C GLU A 10 12.32 1.60 7.13
N VAL A 11 11.42 2.37 7.72
CA VAL A 11 10.00 2.01 7.80
C VAL A 11 9.41 1.86 6.41
N GLN A 12 9.68 2.81 5.52
CA GLN A 12 9.19 2.75 4.14
C GLN A 12 9.72 1.51 3.41
N THR A 13 11.01 1.22 3.54
CA THR A 13 11.63 0.04 2.92
C THR A 13 11.00 -1.24 3.46
N TRP A 14 10.80 -1.33 4.77
CA TRP A 14 10.19 -2.51 5.37
C TRP A 14 8.74 -2.68 4.90
N ILE A 15 7.97 -1.60 4.81
CA ILE A 15 6.61 -1.65 4.29
C ILE A 15 6.61 -2.16 2.85
N ASP A 16 7.48 -1.59 2.00
CA ASP A 16 7.55 -1.98 0.60
C ASP A 16 7.88 -3.47 0.45
N ASN A 17 8.76 -3.99 1.29
CA ASN A 17 9.15 -5.40 1.25
C ASN A 17 8.11 -6.35 1.84
N ASN A 18 7.11 -5.84 2.54
CA ASN A 18 6.08 -6.64 3.20
C ASN A 18 4.67 -6.25 2.77
N ILE A 19 4.54 -5.58 1.63
CA ILE A 19 3.27 -5.01 1.19
C ILE A 19 2.23 -6.08 0.87
N ASP A 20 2.63 -7.28 0.53
CA ASP A 20 1.75 -8.42 0.26
C ASP A 20 1.34 -9.18 1.51
N LYS A 21 1.69 -8.67 2.69
CA LYS A 21 1.34 -9.27 3.98
C LYS A 21 0.37 -8.37 4.73
N PRO A 22 -0.39 -8.90 5.70
CA PRO A 22 -1.21 -8.04 6.54
C PRO A 22 -0.32 -7.05 7.29
N LEU A 23 -0.49 -5.77 7.02
CA LEU A 23 0.28 -4.71 7.66
C LEU A 23 -0.66 -3.85 8.49
N ARG A 24 -0.50 -3.92 9.81
CA ARG A 24 -1.19 -3.03 10.74
C ARG A 24 -0.20 -1.96 11.18
N ILE A 25 -0.72 -0.77 11.44
CA ILE A 25 0.12 0.32 11.93
C ILE A 25 0.81 -0.05 13.24
N ASP A 26 0.13 -0.83 14.10
CA ASP A 26 0.71 -1.32 15.35
C ASP A 26 1.96 -2.18 15.10
N ASP A 27 1.91 -3.05 14.10
CA ASP A 27 3.04 -3.92 13.75
C ASP A 27 4.22 -3.10 13.23
N VAL A 28 3.93 -2.11 12.40
CA VAL A 28 4.97 -1.23 11.86
C VAL A 28 5.62 -0.43 12.99
N ALA A 29 4.82 0.08 13.92
CA ALA A 29 5.31 0.86 15.05
C ALA A 29 6.20 0.00 15.95
N THR A 30 5.77 -1.23 16.26
CA THR A 30 6.55 -2.16 17.07
C THR A 30 7.90 -2.45 16.41
N ARG A 31 7.89 -2.68 15.10
CA ARG A 31 9.11 -2.91 14.34
C ARG A 31 10.07 -1.73 14.41
N ALA A 32 9.54 -0.52 14.35
CA ALA A 32 10.33 0.70 14.36
C ALA A 32 10.80 1.11 15.77
N GLY A 33 10.25 0.47 16.81
CA GLY A 33 10.60 0.82 18.19
C GLY A 33 9.89 2.07 18.71
N TYR A 34 8.76 2.43 18.10
CA TYR A 34 7.97 3.59 18.52
C TYR A 34 6.56 3.16 18.92
N SER A 35 5.88 4.01 19.68
CA SER A 35 4.45 3.86 19.86
C SER A 35 3.75 4.17 18.52
N LYS A 36 2.58 3.59 18.31
CA LYS A 36 1.76 3.85 17.13
C LYS A 36 1.55 5.35 16.93
N TRP A 37 1.23 6.04 18.00
CA TRP A 37 0.96 7.47 18.00
C TRP A 37 2.17 8.29 17.52
N HIS A 38 3.32 8.00 18.11
CA HIS A 38 4.56 8.70 17.79
C HIS A 38 4.98 8.44 16.34
N LEU A 39 4.89 7.19 15.89
CA LEU A 39 5.26 6.84 14.52
C LEU A 39 4.36 7.55 13.50
N GLN A 40 3.05 7.57 13.73
CA GLN A 40 2.13 8.23 12.81
C GLN A 40 2.44 9.73 12.69
N ARG A 41 2.70 10.38 13.82
CA ARG A 41 3.03 11.80 13.82
C ARG A 41 4.35 12.06 13.11
N LEU A 42 5.37 11.30 13.44
CA LEU A 42 6.70 11.46 12.84
C LEU A 42 6.65 11.19 11.33
N PHE A 43 5.95 10.15 10.92
CA PHE A 43 5.82 9.82 9.51
C PHE A 43 5.18 10.98 8.74
N HIS A 44 4.09 11.52 9.26
CA HIS A 44 3.41 12.65 8.62
C HIS A 44 4.28 13.91 8.58
N GLU A 45 5.01 14.19 9.65
CA GLU A 45 5.88 15.35 9.69
C GLU A 45 6.98 15.28 8.63
N ILE A 46 7.52 14.10 8.39
CA ILE A 46 8.65 13.93 7.45
C ILE A 46 8.18 13.77 6.01
N THR A 47 7.11 12.98 5.78
CA THR A 47 6.67 12.64 4.42
C THR A 47 5.52 13.51 3.92
N THR A 48 4.85 14.25 4.78
CA THR A 48 3.66 15.06 4.54
C THR A 48 2.39 14.26 4.25
N ILE A 49 2.47 12.93 4.22
CA ILE A 49 1.30 12.06 4.07
C ILE A 49 1.17 11.15 5.29
N SER A 50 -0.05 10.68 5.57
CA SER A 50 -0.25 9.78 6.70
C SER A 50 0.30 8.40 6.39
N LEU A 51 0.71 7.68 7.45
CA LEU A 51 1.22 6.32 7.30
C LEU A 51 0.17 5.38 6.67
N GLY A 52 -1.10 5.52 7.08
CA GLY A 52 -2.18 4.72 6.50
C GLY A 52 -2.36 4.95 5.01
N VAL A 53 -2.29 6.20 4.57
CA VAL A 53 -2.37 6.54 3.15
C VAL A 53 -1.18 5.98 2.39
N TYR A 54 0.02 6.09 2.96
CA TYR A 54 1.22 5.53 2.34
C TYR A 54 1.08 4.03 2.09
N ILE A 55 0.67 3.28 3.13
CA ILE A 55 0.49 1.83 3.02
C ILE A 55 -0.55 1.49 1.95
N ARG A 56 -1.70 2.18 1.98
CA ARG A 56 -2.77 1.93 1.01
C ARG A 56 -2.31 2.20 -0.41
N ASN A 57 -1.60 3.31 -0.64
CA ASN A 57 -1.09 3.64 -1.96
C ASN A 57 -0.10 2.60 -2.47
N LYS A 58 0.77 2.10 -1.60
CA LYS A 58 1.70 1.04 -1.98
C LYS A 58 0.98 -0.26 -2.33
N LYS A 59 -0.07 -0.61 -1.59
CA LYS A 59 -0.90 -1.77 -1.91
C LYS A 59 -1.57 -1.62 -3.28
N LEU A 60 -2.09 -0.43 -3.58
CA LEU A 60 -2.72 -0.18 -4.87
C LEU A 60 -1.72 -0.21 -6.03
N GLU A 61 -0.52 0.33 -5.82
CA GLU A 61 0.54 0.27 -6.83
C GLU A 61 0.96 -1.16 -7.11
N SER A 62 1.12 -1.97 -6.06
CA SER A 62 1.47 -3.39 -6.21
C SER A 62 0.35 -4.17 -6.88
N ALA A 63 -0.91 -3.86 -6.55
CA ALA A 63 -2.06 -4.48 -7.20
C ALA A 63 -2.12 -4.11 -8.68
N ALA A 64 -1.85 -2.85 -9.02
CA ALA A 64 -1.80 -2.41 -10.41
C ALA A 64 -0.74 -3.17 -11.20
N TYR A 65 0.42 -3.38 -10.60
CA TYR A 65 1.48 -4.18 -11.22
C TYR A 65 1.01 -5.62 -11.45
N ASP A 66 0.39 -6.25 -10.44
CA ASP A 66 -0.09 -7.63 -10.56
C ASP A 66 -1.16 -7.76 -11.64
N LEU A 67 -2.00 -6.75 -11.81
CA LEU A 67 -3.05 -6.77 -12.82
C LEU A 67 -2.48 -6.89 -14.24
N TRP A 68 -1.37 -6.22 -14.54
CA TRP A 68 -0.81 -6.31 -15.88
C TRP A 68 0.24 -7.42 -16.01
N ALA A 69 0.91 -7.78 -14.91
CA ALA A 69 2.01 -8.74 -14.94
C ALA A 69 1.56 -10.19 -14.77
N THR A 70 0.36 -10.41 -14.27
CA THR A 70 -0.16 -11.77 -13.99
C THR A 70 -1.56 -11.94 -14.54
N ASP A 71 -2.03 -13.19 -14.53
CA ASP A 71 -3.41 -13.53 -14.86
C ASP A 71 -4.27 -13.79 -13.63
N GLU A 72 -3.77 -13.42 -12.44
CA GLU A 72 -4.53 -13.56 -11.20
C GLU A 72 -5.85 -12.80 -11.28
N SER A 73 -6.91 -13.38 -10.71
CA SER A 73 -8.21 -12.74 -10.70
C SER A 73 -8.21 -11.46 -9.87
N ILE A 74 -9.14 -10.57 -10.18
CA ILE A 74 -9.27 -9.31 -9.42
C ILE A 74 -9.57 -9.61 -7.96
N ILE A 75 -10.43 -10.62 -7.67
CA ILE A 75 -10.72 -10.99 -6.28
C ILE A 75 -9.49 -11.52 -5.56
N THR A 76 -8.67 -12.32 -6.24
CA THR A 76 -7.42 -12.84 -5.66
C THR A 76 -6.48 -11.71 -5.32
N ILE A 77 -6.29 -10.74 -6.22
CA ILE A 77 -5.43 -9.60 -5.99
C ILE A 77 -5.96 -8.74 -4.83
N SER A 78 -7.27 -8.49 -4.79
CA SER A 78 -7.85 -7.69 -3.71
C SER A 78 -7.65 -8.36 -2.35
N THR A 79 -7.80 -9.68 -2.28
CA THR A 79 -7.59 -10.44 -1.05
C THR A 79 -6.12 -10.43 -0.63
N LYS A 80 -5.23 -10.60 -1.59
CA LYS A 80 -3.77 -10.60 -1.36
C LYS A 80 -3.30 -9.34 -0.64
N TYR A 81 -3.86 -8.19 -1.01
CA TYR A 81 -3.47 -6.92 -0.41
C TYR A 81 -4.38 -6.48 0.73
N GLY A 82 -5.23 -7.39 1.22
CA GLY A 82 -5.99 -7.17 2.45
C GLY A 82 -7.20 -6.27 2.33
N PHE A 83 -7.76 -6.11 1.15
CA PHE A 83 -9.01 -5.38 0.98
C PHE A 83 -10.19 -6.26 1.41
N ASP A 84 -11.14 -5.66 2.12
CA ASP A 84 -12.26 -6.38 2.71
C ASP A 84 -13.14 -7.08 1.67
N SER A 85 -13.25 -6.49 0.48
CA SER A 85 -14.06 -7.06 -0.59
C SER A 85 -13.53 -6.57 -1.93
N GLN A 86 -13.90 -7.27 -3.00
CA GLN A 86 -13.60 -6.83 -4.36
C GLN A 86 -14.25 -5.48 -4.65
N GLN A 87 -15.45 -5.26 -4.12
CA GLN A 87 -16.15 -3.98 -4.32
C GLN A 87 -15.38 -2.81 -3.70
N THR A 88 -14.90 -2.99 -2.48
CA THR A 88 -14.09 -1.98 -1.79
C THR A 88 -12.81 -1.71 -2.57
N PHE A 89 -12.13 -2.77 -2.99
CA PHE A 89 -10.92 -2.64 -3.80
C PHE A 89 -11.19 -1.88 -5.10
N THR A 90 -12.24 -2.27 -5.83
CA THR A 90 -12.59 -1.63 -7.09
C THR A 90 -12.86 -0.14 -6.91
N ARG A 91 -13.59 0.23 -5.86
CA ARG A 91 -13.91 1.62 -5.56
C ARG A 91 -12.65 2.44 -5.28
N ILE A 92 -11.78 1.93 -4.42
CA ILE A 92 -10.55 2.63 -4.02
C ILE A 92 -9.57 2.70 -5.20
N PHE A 93 -9.43 1.59 -5.94
CA PHE A 93 -8.56 1.54 -7.12
C PHE A 93 -9.02 2.54 -8.17
N SER A 94 -10.32 2.57 -8.46
CA SER A 94 -10.90 3.47 -9.47
C SER A 94 -10.68 4.94 -9.11
N LYS A 95 -10.73 5.25 -7.84
CA LYS A 95 -10.49 6.62 -7.37
C LYS A 95 -9.05 7.06 -7.64
N LYS A 96 -8.08 6.16 -7.47
CA LYS A 96 -6.68 6.46 -7.69
C LYS A 96 -6.30 6.49 -9.16
N TYR A 97 -6.78 5.53 -9.93
CA TYR A 97 -6.36 5.34 -11.33
C TYR A 97 -7.39 5.79 -12.36
N ASN A 98 -8.54 6.28 -11.91
CA ASN A 98 -9.62 6.80 -12.77
C ASN A 98 -10.21 5.74 -13.70
N MET A 99 -10.08 4.47 -13.35
CA MET A 99 -10.71 3.36 -14.08
C MET A 99 -10.75 2.11 -13.19
N PRO A 100 -11.72 1.20 -13.42
CA PRO A 100 -11.78 -0.05 -12.67
C PRO A 100 -10.59 -0.96 -12.95
N PRO A 101 -10.28 -1.89 -12.03
CA PRO A 101 -9.15 -2.82 -12.21
C PRO A 101 -9.20 -3.61 -13.51
N GLY A 102 -10.38 -4.07 -13.93
CA GLY A 102 -10.52 -4.81 -15.18
C GLY A 102 -10.17 -3.99 -16.40
N ALA A 103 -10.59 -2.73 -16.42
CA ALA A 103 -10.25 -1.81 -17.51
C ALA A 103 -8.76 -1.49 -17.50
N TRP A 104 -8.17 -1.29 -16.32
CA TRP A 104 -6.73 -1.09 -16.17
C TRP A 104 -5.97 -2.24 -16.78
N ARG A 105 -6.36 -3.49 -16.45
CA ARG A 105 -5.71 -4.70 -16.98
C ARG A 105 -5.75 -4.73 -18.50
N ARG A 106 -6.92 -4.47 -19.08
CA ARG A 106 -7.07 -4.51 -20.54
C ARG A 106 -6.21 -3.48 -21.25
N GLN A 107 -6.03 -2.30 -20.66
CA GLN A 107 -5.22 -1.24 -21.24
C GLN A 107 -3.72 -1.49 -21.14
N HIS A 108 -3.28 -2.22 -20.10
CA HIS A 108 -1.85 -2.34 -19.78
C HIS A 108 -1.27 -3.71 -20.11
N GLN A 109 -2.09 -4.72 -20.35
CA GLN A 109 -1.57 -6.01 -20.79
C GLN A 109 -1.29 -5.99 -22.28
N PRO A 110 -0.15 -6.57 -22.69
CA PRO A 110 0.14 -6.68 -24.13
C PRO A 110 -0.78 -7.70 -24.78
N GLY A 111 -1.23 -7.36 -25.94
CA GLY A 111 -2.00 -8.24 -26.76
C GLY A 111 -3.43 -8.39 -26.44
#